data_4b035d9a128ccd6b02e4524c9d0b347e
#
_entry.id   4b035d9a128ccd6b02e4524c9d0b347e
#
_cell.length_a   1.000
_cell.length_b   1.000
_cell.length_c   1.000
_cell.angle_alpha   90.00
_cell.angle_beta   90.00
_cell.angle_gamma   90.00
#
_symmetry.space_group_name_H-M   'P 1'
#
loop_
_entity.id
_entity.type
_entity.pdbx_description
1 polymer ?
#
loop_
_entity_poly.entity_id
_entity_poly.type
_entity_poly.pdbx_seq_one_letter_code
_entity_poly.pdbx_strand_id
1 'polypeptide(L)'
;MRYFNLFIFLFSSISLFGQEKAQAVTVIEPAYQKEIRQLSKKKCVKKAFQIIEAQRSQTLADHILLTEIEAPPFKEEKRAAQFLKMMKAAGVDSIWIDEVGNVLALRKGKKGKKGNKVIALDAHLDTVFPEGTDVKVKMRGDTLYAPGAADDTRGLAMVIRVLQTMNDAKIETEHDVLFVGSVGEEGLGDLRGVKHIFSEKGTKIDSWIAIDGGSLGRVNNQGVGSHRYRITFHGPGGHSWGAFGLGNPHHALGTAIHNFVQAADAFTAYGPKTSYNVGIISGGTSINSIPFSSSMEIDMRSVNPARLDTMDVILKDAVNAALAAQNKLKRLGKSLTVDIDKIGDRPSGELSEKLPIIQRAMACTAFMGKRPQLTRGSTNSNIPISMNIPAVTIGRGGVGRNAHSLDEWWLDVDGYKSTQLALLLLLSEAKIGK
;
A
#
# COMPACT_ATOMS: atom_id res chain seq x y z
N MET A 1 41.83 -59.77 -11.01
CA MET A 1 40.53 -59.31 -11.50
C MET A 1 39.66 -59.06 -10.29
N ARG A 2 39.49 -57.78 -9.93
CA ARG A 2 38.57 -57.33 -8.86
C ARG A 2 37.57 -56.41 -9.52
N TYR A 3 36.32 -56.78 -9.56
CA TYR A 3 35.20 -56.00 -10.05
C TYR A 3 34.79 -54.97 -9.01
N PHE A 4 34.82 -53.67 -9.36
CA PHE A 4 34.33 -52.56 -8.57
C PHE A 4 32.91 -52.27 -9.03
N ASN A 5 31.93 -52.58 -8.21
CA ASN A 5 30.55 -52.23 -8.46
C ASN A 5 30.29 -50.77 -8.02
N LEU A 6 30.05 -49.89 -8.99
CA LEU A 6 29.69 -48.51 -8.79
C LEU A 6 28.14 -48.43 -8.59
N PHE A 7 27.71 -48.23 -7.36
CA PHE A 7 26.31 -47.92 -7.07
C PHE A 7 26.07 -46.42 -7.35
N ILE A 8 25.34 -46.12 -8.43
CA ILE A 8 24.82 -44.76 -8.72
C ILE A 8 23.54 -44.58 -7.93
N PHE A 9 23.56 -43.75 -6.88
CA PHE A 9 22.38 -43.27 -6.21
C PHE A 9 21.79 -42.11 -7.03
N LEU A 10 20.68 -42.35 -7.75
CA LEU A 10 19.86 -41.30 -8.31
C LEU A 10 19.07 -40.64 -7.16
N PHE A 11 19.50 -39.45 -6.75
CA PHE A 11 18.67 -38.54 -5.95
C PHE A 11 17.66 -37.91 -6.88
N SER A 12 16.41 -38.41 -6.86
CA SER A 12 15.28 -37.72 -7.43
C SER A 12 14.89 -36.56 -6.49
N SER A 13 15.34 -35.35 -6.78
CA SER A 13 14.83 -34.13 -6.14
C SER A 13 13.38 -33.92 -6.57
N ILE A 14 12.43 -34.32 -5.73
CA ILE A 14 11.04 -33.92 -5.87
C ILE A 14 10.96 -32.45 -5.47
N SER A 15 10.96 -31.58 -6.48
CA SER A 15 10.63 -30.17 -6.31
C SER A 15 9.14 -30.08 -5.97
N LEU A 16 8.81 -29.95 -4.69
CA LEU A 16 7.47 -29.48 -4.27
C LEU A 16 7.33 -28.00 -4.62
N PHE A 17 7.07 -27.71 -5.89
CA PHE A 17 6.47 -26.44 -6.26
C PHE A 17 5.02 -26.51 -5.80
N GLY A 18 4.66 -25.69 -4.81
CA GLY A 18 3.30 -25.47 -4.43
C GLY A 18 2.49 -25.12 -5.69
N GLN A 19 1.49 -25.95 -6.00
CA GLN A 19 0.54 -25.66 -7.06
C GLN A 19 -0.14 -24.32 -6.73
N GLU A 20 0.27 -23.24 -7.41
CA GLU A 20 -0.59 -22.06 -7.52
C GLU A 20 -1.93 -22.58 -8.07
N LYS A 21 -2.98 -22.53 -7.26
CA LYS A 21 -4.34 -22.79 -7.71
C LYS A 21 -4.54 -21.94 -8.95
N ALA A 22 -4.83 -22.58 -10.08
CA ALA A 22 -5.20 -21.89 -11.31
C ALA A 22 -6.17 -20.77 -10.96
N GLN A 23 -5.79 -19.53 -11.23
CA GLN A 23 -6.65 -18.36 -10.97
C GLN A 23 -7.98 -18.62 -11.69
N ALA A 24 -9.06 -18.70 -10.90
CA ALA A 24 -10.40 -18.85 -11.45
C ALA A 24 -10.59 -17.80 -12.54
N VAL A 25 -11.18 -18.20 -13.65
CA VAL A 25 -11.45 -17.28 -14.76
C VAL A 25 -12.39 -16.21 -14.23
N THR A 26 -11.87 -15.01 -14.02
CA THR A 26 -12.64 -13.87 -13.55
C THR A 26 -13.71 -13.52 -14.55
N VAL A 27 -14.98 -13.71 -14.19
CA VAL A 27 -16.13 -13.49 -15.10
C VAL A 27 -16.63 -12.06 -14.92
N ILE A 28 -16.64 -11.30 -16.01
CA ILE A 28 -17.27 -9.98 -16.06
C ILE A 28 -18.73 -10.16 -16.47
N GLU A 29 -19.66 -9.76 -15.62
CA GLU A 29 -21.08 -9.83 -15.92
C GLU A 29 -21.43 -8.97 -17.16
N PRO A 30 -22.22 -9.48 -18.11
CA PRO A 30 -22.55 -8.77 -19.36
C PRO A 30 -23.20 -7.39 -19.13
N ALA A 31 -23.92 -7.24 -18.03
CA ALA A 31 -24.56 -5.97 -17.67
C ALA A 31 -23.54 -4.83 -17.49
N TYR A 32 -22.43 -5.09 -16.78
CA TYR A 32 -21.39 -4.08 -16.57
C TYR A 32 -20.58 -3.82 -17.84
N GLN A 33 -20.33 -4.83 -18.68
CA GLN A 33 -19.71 -4.60 -19.99
C GLN A 33 -20.58 -3.69 -20.86
N LYS A 34 -21.91 -3.91 -20.87
CA LYS A 34 -22.88 -3.06 -21.57
C LYS A 34 -22.90 -1.64 -21.02
N GLU A 35 -22.92 -1.49 -19.67
CA GLU A 35 -22.88 -0.20 -18.99
C GLU A 35 -21.66 0.62 -19.42
N ILE A 36 -20.45 0.04 -19.33
CA ILE A 36 -19.20 0.72 -19.69
C ILE A 36 -19.15 1.06 -21.18
N ARG A 37 -19.60 0.18 -22.06
CA ARG A 37 -19.68 0.47 -23.51
C ARG A 37 -20.67 1.59 -23.82
N GLN A 38 -21.80 1.69 -23.09
CA GLN A 38 -22.75 2.78 -23.27
C GLN A 38 -22.19 4.11 -22.74
N LEU A 39 -21.55 4.08 -21.58
CA LEU A 39 -20.90 5.25 -21.00
C LEU A 39 -19.82 5.81 -21.91
N SER A 40 -18.94 4.96 -22.46
CA SER A 40 -17.87 5.36 -23.36
C SER A 40 -18.35 5.99 -24.68
N LYS A 41 -19.59 5.72 -25.10
CA LYS A 41 -20.19 6.29 -26.33
C LYS A 41 -20.69 7.72 -26.13
N LYS A 42 -20.88 8.19 -24.89
CA LYS A 42 -21.35 9.57 -24.64
C LYS A 42 -20.35 10.58 -25.22
N LYS A 43 -20.83 11.64 -25.88
CA LYS A 43 -19.99 12.65 -26.55
C LYS A 43 -18.95 13.27 -25.62
N CYS A 44 -19.35 13.60 -24.39
CA CYS A 44 -18.45 14.18 -23.38
C CYS A 44 -17.32 13.19 -22.96
N VAL A 45 -17.60 11.88 -22.85
CA VAL A 45 -16.59 10.87 -22.51
C VAL A 45 -15.61 10.65 -23.68
N LYS A 46 -16.12 10.62 -24.93
CA LYS A 46 -15.25 10.56 -26.13
C LYS A 46 -14.32 11.78 -26.18
N LYS A 47 -14.85 12.98 -25.94
CA LYS A 47 -14.06 14.20 -25.88
C LYS A 47 -13.02 14.13 -24.76
N ALA A 48 -13.40 13.64 -23.59
CA ALA A 48 -12.49 13.47 -22.45
C ALA A 48 -11.32 12.51 -22.77
N PHE A 49 -11.60 11.41 -23.47
CA PHE A 49 -10.55 10.47 -23.89
C PHE A 49 -9.55 11.11 -24.87
N GLN A 50 -10.04 11.91 -25.80
CA GLN A 50 -9.20 12.67 -26.73
C GLN A 50 -8.33 13.70 -25.98
N ILE A 51 -8.89 14.40 -24.99
CA ILE A 51 -8.15 15.35 -24.15
C ILE A 51 -7.04 14.64 -23.38
N ILE A 52 -7.34 13.51 -22.71
CA ILE A 52 -6.34 12.76 -21.94
C ILE A 52 -5.18 12.32 -22.85
N GLU A 53 -5.48 11.83 -24.05
CA GLU A 53 -4.47 11.41 -25.01
C GLU A 53 -3.65 12.59 -25.54
N ALA A 54 -4.29 13.68 -25.91
CA ALA A 54 -3.62 14.90 -26.41
C ALA A 54 -2.74 15.58 -25.33
N GLN A 55 -3.10 15.44 -24.05
CA GLN A 55 -2.41 16.06 -22.92
C GLN A 55 -1.35 15.15 -22.25
N ARG A 56 -0.86 14.10 -22.95
CA ARG A 56 0.16 13.18 -22.42
C ARG A 56 1.42 13.91 -21.95
N SER A 57 1.94 14.84 -22.75
CA SER A 57 3.14 15.59 -22.43
C SER A 57 2.95 16.45 -21.19
N GLN A 58 1.77 17.09 -21.02
CA GLN A 58 1.48 17.87 -19.83
C GLN A 58 1.34 16.96 -18.60
N THR A 59 0.72 15.79 -18.74
CA THR A 59 0.63 14.80 -17.65
C THR A 59 2.01 14.30 -17.21
N LEU A 60 2.94 14.13 -18.16
CA LEU A 60 4.33 13.80 -17.86
C LEU A 60 5.04 14.96 -17.13
N ALA A 61 4.83 16.20 -17.57
CA ALA A 61 5.39 17.38 -16.89
C ALA A 61 4.87 17.52 -15.45
N ASP A 62 3.59 17.32 -15.23
CA ASP A 62 2.95 17.30 -13.90
C ASP A 62 3.54 16.19 -13.02
N HIS A 63 3.76 14.99 -13.60
CA HIS A 63 4.37 13.84 -12.95
C HIS A 63 5.81 14.16 -12.52
N ILE A 64 6.65 14.71 -13.42
CA ILE A 64 8.03 15.12 -13.12
C ILE A 64 8.05 16.15 -11.99
N LEU A 65 7.22 17.18 -12.08
CA LEU A 65 7.14 18.24 -11.07
C LEU A 65 6.84 17.67 -9.67
N LEU A 66 5.91 16.74 -9.55
CA LEU A 66 5.56 16.11 -8.27
C LEU A 66 6.65 15.15 -7.78
N THR A 67 7.30 14.42 -8.69
CA THR A 67 8.39 13.50 -8.35
C THR A 67 9.58 14.24 -7.74
N GLU A 68 9.94 15.41 -8.28
CA GLU A 68 11.09 16.19 -7.82
C GLU A 68 10.90 16.91 -6.48
N ILE A 69 9.80 16.67 -5.78
CA ILE A 69 9.55 17.19 -4.43
C ILE A 69 9.63 16.01 -3.44
N GLU A 70 10.60 16.07 -2.53
CA GLU A 70 10.72 15.08 -1.46
C GLU A 70 9.45 15.01 -0.61
N ALA A 71 9.02 13.81 -0.26
CA ALA A 71 7.85 13.59 0.60
C ALA A 71 7.96 12.26 1.38
N PRO A 72 8.93 12.12 2.30
CA PRO A 72 8.94 10.96 3.19
C PRO A 72 7.73 10.99 4.12
N PRO A 73 7.30 9.84 4.70
CA PRO A 73 6.22 9.81 5.66
C PRO A 73 6.45 10.81 6.81
N PHE A 74 5.41 11.56 7.19
CA PHE A 74 5.40 12.67 8.17
C PHE A 74 6.11 13.96 7.70
N LYS A 75 6.52 14.06 6.43
CA LYS A 75 7.14 15.26 5.83
C LYS A 75 6.62 15.52 4.42
N GLU A 76 5.32 15.27 4.20
CA GLU A 76 4.66 15.39 2.90
C GLU A 76 4.26 16.83 2.55
N GLU A 77 4.42 17.80 3.45
CA GLU A 77 3.83 19.14 3.35
C GLU A 77 4.19 19.86 2.06
N LYS A 78 5.44 19.73 1.59
CA LYS A 78 5.90 20.40 0.36
C LYS A 78 5.18 19.86 -0.88
N ARG A 79 5.04 18.53 -0.99
CA ARG A 79 4.33 17.90 -2.11
C ARG A 79 2.82 18.12 -1.99
N ALA A 80 2.26 18.07 -0.78
CA ALA A 80 0.87 18.39 -0.51
C ALA A 80 0.52 19.82 -0.94
N ALA A 81 1.36 20.80 -0.62
CA ALA A 81 1.17 22.20 -1.03
C ALA A 81 1.22 22.35 -2.56
N GLN A 82 2.14 21.67 -3.24
CA GLN A 82 2.20 21.68 -4.71
C GLN A 82 0.99 20.99 -5.33
N PHE A 83 0.58 19.85 -4.82
CA PHE A 83 -0.61 19.11 -5.28
C PHE A 83 -1.87 19.97 -5.09
N LEU A 84 -2.05 20.58 -3.91
CA LEU A 84 -3.15 21.50 -3.63
C LEU A 84 -3.18 22.66 -4.64
N LYS A 85 -2.04 23.27 -4.93
CA LYS A 85 -1.93 24.36 -5.92
C LYS A 85 -2.40 23.91 -7.31
N MET A 86 -2.00 22.72 -7.75
CA MET A 86 -2.38 22.15 -9.04
C MET A 86 -3.87 21.82 -9.09
N MET A 87 -4.42 21.21 -8.04
CA MET A 87 -5.85 20.89 -7.92
C MET A 87 -6.72 22.16 -7.90
N LYS A 88 -6.28 23.20 -7.19
CA LYS A 88 -6.95 24.50 -7.18
C LYS A 88 -6.96 25.15 -8.56
N ALA A 89 -5.84 25.09 -9.28
CA ALA A 89 -5.74 25.59 -10.65
C ALA A 89 -6.60 24.81 -11.66
N ALA A 90 -6.80 23.52 -11.42
CA ALA A 90 -7.67 22.68 -12.23
C ALA A 90 -9.17 23.02 -12.04
N GLY A 91 -9.55 23.66 -10.95
CA GLY A 91 -10.92 24.12 -10.67
C GLY A 91 -11.76 23.08 -9.94
N VAL A 92 -12.07 23.36 -8.68
CA VAL A 92 -12.93 22.55 -7.78
C VAL A 92 -13.86 23.47 -6.99
N ASP A 93 -14.92 22.91 -6.44
CA ASP A 93 -15.88 23.70 -5.62
C ASP A 93 -15.33 24.04 -4.25
N SER A 94 -14.55 23.13 -3.65
CA SER A 94 -13.82 23.38 -2.40
C SER A 94 -12.56 22.51 -2.32
N ILE A 95 -11.54 23.05 -1.65
CA ILE A 95 -10.27 22.35 -1.44
C ILE A 95 -9.69 22.72 -0.08
N TRP A 96 -9.17 21.74 0.64
CA TRP A 96 -8.54 21.95 1.95
C TRP A 96 -7.45 20.89 2.22
N ILE A 97 -6.63 21.17 3.22
CA ILE A 97 -5.76 20.19 3.84
C ILE A 97 -6.39 19.84 5.19
N ASP A 98 -6.52 18.55 5.49
CA ASP A 98 -7.05 18.11 6.77
C ASP A 98 -5.99 18.09 7.88
N GLU A 99 -6.40 17.72 9.11
CA GLU A 99 -5.58 17.75 10.32
C GLU A 99 -4.31 16.87 10.23
N VAL A 100 -4.29 15.85 9.35
CA VAL A 100 -3.16 14.93 9.20
C VAL A 100 -2.34 15.19 7.93
N GLY A 101 -2.77 16.14 7.08
CA GLY A 101 -2.04 16.58 5.90
C GLY A 101 -2.58 16.07 4.56
N ASN A 102 -3.71 15.34 4.52
CA ASN A 102 -4.33 14.97 3.24
C ASN A 102 -4.81 16.21 2.50
N VAL A 103 -4.64 16.22 1.18
CA VAL A 103 -5.25 17.21 0.29
C VAL A 103 -6.57 16.67 -0.22
N LEU A 104 -7.65 17.37 0.05
CA LEU A 104 -9.01 16.98 -0.28
C LEU A 104 -9.64 18.04 -1.18
N ALA A 105 -10.03 17.66 -2.40
CA ALA A 105 -10.60 18.56 -3.41
C ALA A 105 -11.98 18.06 -3.85
N LEU A 106 -13.03 18.74 -3.45
CA LEU A 106 -14.42 18.36 -3.70
C LEU A 106 -14.95 19.03 -4.97
N ARG A 107 -15.52 18.23 -5.84
CA ARG A 107 -16.31 18.63 -7.00
C ARG A 107 -17.76 18.15 -6.80
N LYS A 108 -18.69 19.09 -6.65
CA LYS A 108 -20.10 18.81 -6.35
C LYS A 108 -20.82 18.20 -7.54
N GLY A 109 -21.65 17.20 -7.26
CA GLY A 109 -22.60 16.65 -8.20
C GLY A 109 -23.94 17.42 -8.21
N LYS A 110 -24.76 17.17 -9.23
CA LYS A 110 -26.08 17.85 -9.41
C LYS A 110 -27.18 17.35 -8.49
N LYS A 111 -27.02 16.20 -7.84
CA LYS A 111 -28.11 15.54 -7.09
C LYS A 111 -28.53 16.28 -5.82
N GLY A 112 -27.76 17.26 -5.36
CA GLY A 112 -27.99 17.97 -4.11
C GLY A 112 -27.88 17.03 -2.89
N LYS A 113 -28.40 17.45 -1.73
CA LYS A 113 -28.23 16.72 -0.46
C LYS A 113 -28.95 15.36 -0.39
N LYS A 114 -30.16 15.25 -1.02
CA LYS A 114 -30.97 14.02 -0.88
C LYS A 114 -30.46 12.89 -1.75
N GLY A 115 -29.90 11.84 -1.12
CA GLY A 115 -29.40 10.65 -1.81
C GLY A 115 -28.11 10.89 -2.59
N ASN A 116 -27.40 11.98 -2.30
CA ASN A 116 -26.07 12.24 -2.81
C ASN A 116 -25.08 11.23 -2.20
N LYS A 117 -24.10 10.83 -3.00
CA LYS A 117 -22.97 9.99 -2.61
C LYS A 117 -21.68 10.74 -2.81
N VAL A 118 -20.64 10.34 -2.13
CA VAL A 118 -19.28 10.84 -2.34
C VAL A 118 -18.41 9.71 -2.88
N ILE A 119 -17.91 9.90 -4.09
CA ILE A 119 -17.02 8.96 -4.77
C ILE A 119 -15.62 9.53 -4.72
N ALA A 120 -14.69 8.84 -4.08
CA ALA A 120 -13.32 9.29 -3.96
C ALA A 120 -12.42 8.70 -5.06
N LEU A 121 -11.48 9.52 -5.55
CA LEU A 121 -10.36 9.12 -6.39
C LEU A 121 -9.07 9.55 -5.70
N ASP A 122 -8.22 8.61 -5.31
CA ASP A 122 -7.07 8.78 -4.44
C ASP A 122 -5.77 8.35 -5.11
N ALA A 123 -4.69 9.03 -4.72
CA ALA A 123 -3.30 8.60 -4.88
C ALA A 123 -2.49 9.15 -3.71
N HIS A 124 -1.43 8.43 -3.28
CA HIS A 124 -0.70 8.87 -2.10
C HIS A 124 0.43 9.87 -2.41
N LEU A 125 0.64 10.79 -1.45
CA LEU A 125 1.63 11.87 -1.55
C LEU A 125 3.04 11.43 -1.16
N ASP A 126 3.16 10.52 -0.22
CA ASP A 126 4.43 10.11 0.36
C ASP A 126 5.19 9.09 -0.50
N THR A 127 6.44 8.88 -0.15
CA THR A 127 7.32 7.85 -0.71
C THR A 127 8.16 7.24 0.41
N VAL A 128 8.71 6.04 0.20
CA VAL A 128 9.56 5.35 1.21
C VAL A 128 10.92 6.02 1.44
N PHE A 129 11.29 7.00 0.62
CA PHE A 129 12.64 7.55 0.62
C PHE A 129 12.80 8.61 1.71
N PRO A 130 13.90 8.54 2.52
CA PRO A 130 14.16 9.52 3.57
C PRO A 130 14.47 10.89 2.99
N GLU A 131 14.32 11.92 3.84
CA GLU A 131 14.71 13.30 3.51
C GLU A 131 16.18 13.39 3.08
N GLY A 132 16.46 14.23 2.09
CA GLY A 132 17.79 14.39 1.48
C GLY A 132 18.10 13.36 0.38
N THR A 133 17.15 12.48 0.03
CA THR A 133 17.30 11.61 -1.14
C THR A 133 17.23 12.42 -2.43
N ASP A 134 18.17 12.20 -3.37
CA ASP A 134 18.10 12.83 -4.71
C ASP A 134 16.91 12.25 -5.50
N VAL A 135 15.83 13.04 -5.56
CA VAL A 135 14.60 12.73 -6.29
C VAL A 135 14.56 13.43 -7.66
N LYS A 136 15.66 14.01 -8.13
CA LYS A 136 15.71 14.64 -9.44
C LYS A 136 15.54 13.64 -10.56
N VAL A 137 14.65 13.97 -11.48
CA VAL A 137 14.30 13.13 -12.62
C VAL A 137 15.42 13.12 -13.66
N LYS A 138 15.83 11.91 -14.04
CA LYS A 138 16.79 11.68 -15.13
C LYS A 138 16.08 10.96 -16.27
N MET A 139 15.88 11.66 -17.39
CA MET A 139 15.29 11.06 -18.60
C MET A 139 16.36 10.30 -19.39
N ARG A 140 16.06 9.05 -19.78
CA ARG A 140 16.84 8.25 -20.73
C ARG A 140 15.90 7.75 -21.83
N GLY A 141 15.91 8.41 -22.99
CA GLY A 141 14.84 8.24 -23.97
C GLY A 141 13.48 8.59 -23.34
N ASP A 142 12.51 7.72 -23.49
CA ASP A 142 11.16 7.90 -22.93
C ASP A 142 11.01 7.38 -21.49
N THR A 143 12.12 6.94 -20.85
CA THR A 143 12.09 6.38 -19.50
C THR A 143 12.52 7.42 -18.47
N LEU A 144 11.69 7.61 -17.47
CA LEU A 144 11.89 8.48 -16.33
C LEU A 144 12.52 7.69 -15.18
N TYR A 145 13.69 8.10 -14.71
CA TYR A 145 14.39 7.51 -13.56
C TYR A 145 14.38 8.51 -12.41
N ALA A 146 13.74 8.15 -11.32
CA ALA A 146 13.81 8.86 -10.04
C ALA A 146 13.12 8.03 -8.94
N PRO A 147 13.56 8.12 -7.68
CA PRO A 147 12.85 7.57 -6.53
C PRO A 147 11.42 8.12 -6.42
N GLY A 148 10.41 7.23 -6.26
CA GLY A 148 9.00 7.61 -6.16
C GLY A 148 8.31 7.94 -7.50
N ALA A 149 9.00 7.78 -8.63
CA ALA A 149 8.44 8.05 -9.95
C ALA A 149 7.32 7.07 -10.34
N ALA A 150 7.48 5.84 -9.95
CA ALA A 150 6.49 4.80 -10.20
C ALA A 150 5.56 4.57 -8.99
N ASP A 151 5.92 5.05 -7.80
CA ASP A 151 5.19 4.84 -6.55
C ASP A 151 5.21 6.08 -5.64
N ASP A 152 4.17 6.99 -5.64
CA ASP A 152 2.99 6.96 -6.52
C ASP A 152 2.75 8.33 -7.18
N THR A 153 3.82 9.09 -7.48
CA THR A 153 3.65 10.41 -8.10
C THR A 153 2.98 10.34 -9.47
N ARG A 154 3.05 9.17 -10.15
CA ARG A 154 2.28 8.93 -11.36
C ARG A 154 0.78 8.88 -11.08
N GLY A 155 0.35 8.26 -9.99
CA GLY A 155 -1.05 8.27 -9.54
C GLY A 155 -1.55 9.68 -9.26
N LEU A 156 -0.76 10.49 -8.55
CA LEU A 156 -1.10 11.90 -8.30
C LEU A 156 -1.31 12.70 -9.59
N ALA A 157 -0.43 12.52 -10.59
CA ALA A 157 -0.57 13.16 -11.90
C ALA A 157 -1.84 12.71 -12.63
N MET A 158 -2.25 11.44 -12.47
CA MET A 158 -3.51 10.93 -13.00
C MET A 158 -4.72 11.55 -12.32
N VAL A 159 -4.72 11.70 -10.99
CA VAL A 159 -5.80 12.35 -10.23
C VAL A 159 -6.02 13.78 -10.74
N ILE A 160 -4.95 14.57 -10.90
CA ILE A 160 -5.01 15.93 -11.45
C ILE A 160 -5.57 15.90 -12.87
N ARG A 161 -5.05 15.02 -13.73
CA ARG A 161 -5.48 14.93 -15.13
C ARG A 161 -6.94 14.56 -15.27
N VAL A 162 -7.47 13.67 -14.43
CA VAL A 162 -8.90 13.30 -14.42
C VAL A 162 -9.75 14.52 -14.10
N LEU A 163 -9.42 15.28 -13.05
CA LEU A 163 -10.15 16.50 -12.69
C LEU A 163 -10.15 17.53 -13.83
N GLN A 164 -8.96 17.88 -14.37
CA GLN A 164 -8.84 18.83 -15.47
C GLN A 164 -9.67 18.40 -16.67
N THR A 165 -9.59 17.11 -17.03
CA THR A 165 -10.32 16.55 -18.16
C THR A 165 -11.84 16.60 -17.95
N MET A 166 -12.34 16.34 -16.74
CA MET A 166 -13.78 16.48 -16.43
C MET A 166 -14.26 17.92 -16.66
N ASN A 167 -13.45 18.90 -16.28
CA ASN A 167 -13.79 20.31 -16.46
C ASN A 167 -13.71 20.72 -17.95
N ASP A 168 -12.65 20.38 -18.67
CA ASP A 168 -12.43 20.70 -20.09
C ASP A 168 -13.49 20.05 -21.01
N ALA A 169 -13.88 18.82 -20.67
CA ALA A 169 -14.95 18.11 -21.37
C ALA A 169 -16.36 18.49 -20.90
N LYS A 170 -16.47 19.40 -19.90
CA LYS A 170 -17.73 19.83 -19.27
C LYS A 170 -18.59 18.65 -18.80
N ILE A 171 -17.94 17.67 -18.15
CA ILE A 171 -18.63 16.50 -17.60
C ILE A 171 -19.18 16.89 -16.23
N GLU A 172 -20.49 16.79 -16.07
CA GLU A 172 -21.18 16.94 -14.80
C GLU A 172 -21.58 15.57 -14.26
N THR A 173 -21.46 15.37 -12.96
CA THR A 173 -21.81 14.12 -12.28
C THR A 173 -23.11 14.26 -11.50
N GLU A 174 -23.84 13.16 -11.28
CA GLU A 174 -24.99 13.15 -10.35
C GLU A 174 -24.50 13.26 -8.91
N HIS A 175 -23.46 12.52 -8.56
CA HIS A 175 -22.87 12.42 -7.23
C HIS A 175 -21.61 13.29 -7.10
N ASP A 176 -21.27 13.63 -5.87
CA ASP A 176 -20.04 14.35 -5.57
C ASP A 176 -18.81 13.50 -5.86
N VAL A 177 -17.75 14.15 -6.33
CA VAL A 177 -16.44 13.53 -6.52
C VAL A 177 -15.44 14.19 -5.59
N LEU A 178 -14.75 13.39 -4.78
CA LEU A 178 -13.65 13.82 -3.93
C LEU A 178 -12.34 13.33 -4.52
N PHE A 179 -11.49 14.26 -4.94
CA PHE A 179 -10.12 13.96 -5.36
C PHE A 179 -9.22 14.07 -4.15
N VAL A 180 -8.38 13.07 -3.93
CA VAL A 180 -7.57 12.93 -2.72
C VAL A 180 -6.09 12.78 -3.08
N GLY A 181 -5.25 13.57 -2.40
CA GLY A 181 -3.83 13.29 -2.25
C GLY A 181 -3.60 12.90 -0.80
N SER A 182 -3.46 11.62 -0.52
CA SER A 182 -3.39 11.09 0.84
C SER A 182 -1.97 11.03 1.35
N VAL A 183 -1.80 11.11 2.68
CA VAL A 183 -0.50 11.04 3.36
C VAL A 183 -0.30 9.72 4.10
N GLY A 184 0.96 9.31 4.24
CA GLY A 184 1.33 8.20 5.10
C GLY A 184 0.84 6.85 4.60
N GLU A 185 0.81 6.62 3.29
CA GLU A 185 0.59 5.28 2.74
C GLU A 185 1.79 4.40 3.08
N GLU A 186 2.99 4.93 3.00
CA GLU A 186 4.22 4.16 3.06
C GLU A 186 4.74 3.92 4.50
N GLY A 187 5.41 2.79 4.66
CA GLY A 187 6.22 2.47 5.83
C GLY A 187 5.48 2.63 7.17
N LEU A 188 6.06 3.44 8.05
CA LEU A 188 5.49 3.77 9.37
C LEU A 188 4.40 4.85 9.31
N GLY A 189 4.11 5.40 8.14
CA GLY A 189 2.93 6.25 7.93
C GLY A 189 1.62 5.49 8.17
N ASP A 190 1.64 4.17 7.99
CA ASP A 190 0.63 3.21 8.44
C ASP A 190 -0.81 3.57 8.02
N LEU A 191 -0.96 4.08 6.79
CA LEU A 191 -2.23 4.54 6.21
C LEU A 191 -2.90 5.67 7.01
N ARG A 192 -2.14 6.49 7.77
CA ARG A 192 -2.71 7.48 8.69
C ARG A 192 -3.66 8.46 8.02
N GLY A 193 -3.36 8.84 6.77
CA GLY A 193 -4.22 9.73 5.99
C GLY A 193 -5.59 9.14 5.74
N VAL A 194 -5.64 7.92 5.22
CA VAL A 194 -6.91 7.25 4.91
C VAL A 194 -7.63 6.80 6.19
N LYS A 195 -6.91 6.37 7.23
CA LYS A 195 -7.51 6.14 8.56
C LYS A 195 -8.24 7.38 9.08
N HIS A 196 -7.67 8.58 8.89
CA HIS A 196 -8.31 9.82 9.29
C HIS A 196 -9.55 10.13 8.43
N ILE A 197 -9.47 9.97 7.09
CA ILE A 197 -10.61 10.18 6.18
C ILE A 197 -11.80 9.31 6.55
N PHE A 198 -11.57 8.05 6.94
CA PHE A 198 -12.63 7.09 7.32
C PHE A 198 -12.94 7.07 8.82
N SER A 199 -12.35 7.96 9.62
CA SER A 199 -12.69 8.13 11.04
C SER A 199 -14.03 8.86 11.23
N GLU A 200 -14.51 8.91 12.48
CA GLU A 200 -15.72 9.68 12.85
C GLU A 200 -15.61 11.17 12.53
N LYS A 201 -14.37 11.72 12.51
CA LYS A 201 -14.10 13.13 12.18
C LYS A 201 -13.91 13.36 10.68
N GLY A 202 -13.83 12.30 9.91
CA GLY A 202 -13.50 12.35 8.48
C GLY A 202 -14.72 12.64 7.58
N THR A 203 -14.48 12.49 6.29
CA THR A 203 -15.51 12.70 5.26
C THR A 203 -16.24 11.39 4.99
N LYS A 204 -17.58 11.43 4.96
CA LYS A 204 -18.35 10.24 4.57
C LYS A 204 -18.07 9.91 3.10
N ILE A 205 -17.53 8.74 2.85
CA ILE A 205 -17.22 8.20 1.52
C ILE A 205 -18.13 7.01 1.24
N ASP A 206 -18.75 6.97 0.07
CA ASP A 206 -19.64 5.88 -0.35
C ASP A 206 -18.96 4.91 -1.32
N SER A 207 -17.88 5.34 -2.01
CA SER A 207 -17.08 4.51 -2.91
C SER A 207 -15.67 5.07 -3.03
N TRP A 208 -14.65 4.21 -3.03
CA TRP A 208 -13.25 4.57 -3.04
C TRP A 208 -12.49 3.92 -4.20
N ILE A 209 -11.81 4.73 -4.98
CA ILE A 209 -10.94 4.30 -6.06
C ILE A 209 -9.53 4.81 -5.76
N ALA A 210 -8.62 3.93 -5.40
CA ALA A 210 -7.20 4.27 -5.27
C ALA A 210 -6.48 3.98 -6.58
N ILE A 211 -5.54 4.84 -6.93
CA ILE A 211 -4.55 4.59 -7.98
C ILE A 211 -3.26 4.30 -7.23
N ASP A 212 -2.65 3.14 -7.49
CA ASP A 212 -1.43 2.76 -6.79
C ASP A 212 -0.79 1.58 -7.50
N GLY A 213 0.49 1.69 -7.79
CA GLY A 213 1.32 0.65 -8.35
C GLY A 213 0.74 -0.12 -9.55
N GLY A 214 1.54 -0.89 -10.21
CA GLY A 214 1.09 -1.88 -11.18
C GLY A 214 0.64 -1.35 -12.55
N SER A 215 0.34 -2.30 -13.42
CA SER A 215 -0.05 -2.06 -14.82
C SER A 215 -1.56 -1.82 -14.97
N LEU A 216 -1.95 -1.44 -16.17
CA LEU A 216 -3.35 -1.23 -16.59
C LEU A 216 -4.29 -2.41 -16.32
N GLY A 217 -3.78 -3.65 -16.19
CA GLY A 217 -4.59 -4.86 -15.92
C GLY A 217 -4.94 -5.09 -14.45
N ARG A 218 -4.32 -4.38 -13.51
CA ARG A 218 -4.50 -4.60 -12.06
C ARG A 218 -5.87 -4.13 -11.59
N VAL A 219 -6.58 -5.01 -10.89
CA VAL A 219 -7.82 -4.72 -10.14
C VAL A 219 -7.65 -5.33 -8.75
N ASN A 220 -7.28 -4.52 -7.76
CA ASN A 220 -7.03 -4.98 -6.42
C ASN A 220 -8.29 -4.85 -5.56
N ASN A 221 -8.87 -5.99 -5.18
CA ASN A 221 -10.07 -6.08 -4.35
C ASN A 221 -9.81 -6.69 -2.96
N GLN A 222 -8.54 -7.00 -2.65
CA GLN A 222 -8.15 -7.65 -1.41
C GLN A 222 -6.99 -6.92 -0.74
N GLY A 223 -7.21 -6.43 0.50
CA GLY A 223 -6.21 -5.78 1.33
C GLY A 223 -5.34 -6.81 2.06
N VAL A 224 -4.01 -6.72 1.90
CA VAL A 224 -3.05 -7.45 2.72
C VAL A 224 -2.78 -6.63 3.98
N GLY A 225 -3.25 -7.10 5.11
CA GLY A 225 -3.00 -6.44 6.40
C GLY A 225 -1.58 -6.70 6.93
N SER A 226 -1.15 -5.82 7.82
CA SER A 226 0.13 -6.00 8.51
C SER A 226 0.05 -5.51 9.96
N HIS A 227 0.60 -6.31 10.87
CA HIS A 227 0.89 -5.89 12.24
C HIS A 227 2.40 -5.72 12.39
N ARG A 228 2.82 -4.55 12.85
CA ARG A 228 4.22 -4.22 13.07
C ARG A 228 4.47 -3.91 14.52
N TYR A 229 5.53 -4.50 15.07
CA TYR A 229 5.89 -4.31 16.47
C TYR A 229 7.35 -3.90 16.62
N ARG A 230 7.60 -3.03 17.60
CA ARG A 230 8.92 -2.81 18.21
C ARG A 230 8.91 -3.46 19.59
N ILE A 231 9.84 -4.39 19.79
CA ILE A 231 10.03 -5.07 21.08
C ILE A 231 11.36 -4.58 21.66
N THR A 232 11.34 -4.03 22.88
CA THR A 232 12.56 -3.52 23.53
C THR A 232 12.71 -4.14 24.93
N PHE A 233 13.73 -4.97 25.08
CA PHE A 233 14.15 -5.44 26.40
C PHE A 233 15.05 -4.42 27.06
N HIS A 234 14.82 -4.13 28.35
CA HIS A 234 15.61 -3.21 29.16
C HIS A 234 16.27 -3.96 30.31
N GLY A 235 17.49 -3.56 30.65
CA GLY A 235 18.28 -4.13 31.72
C GLY A 235 19.17 -3.09 32.41
N PRO A 236 19.86 -3.49 33.48
CA PRO A 236 20.67 -2.55 34.29
C PRO A 236 21.93 -2.08 33.58
N GLY A 237 22.44 -2.83 32.57
CA GLY A 237 23.75 -2.59 32.01
C GLY A 237 24.89 -2.91 32.99
N GLY A 238 26.13 -3.03 32.50
CA GLY A 238 27.27 -3.25 33.35
C GLY A 238 28.50 -3.82 32.66
N HIS A 239 29.61 -3.88 33.37
CA HIS A 239 30.85 -4.50 32.86
C HIS A 239 30.68 -6.02 32.75
N SER A 240 30.96 -6.61 31.58
CA SER A 240 30.67 -8.03 31.30
C SER A 240 31.30 -9.01 32.29
N TRP A 241 32.51 -8.72 32.78
CA TRP A 241 33.19 -9.52 33.80
C TRP A 241 32.76 -9.15 35.22
N GLY A 242 32.88 -7.88 35.61
CA GLY A 242 32.63 -7.43 36.99
C GLY A 242 31.16 -7.50 37.43
N ALA A 243 30.25 -7.42 36.50
CA ALA A 243 28.80 -7.52 36.71
C ALA A 243 28.19 -8.80 36.16
N PHE A 244 28.99 -9.85 35.98
CA PHE A 244 28.52 -11.14 35.46
C PHE A 244 27.44 -11.74 36.38
N GLY A 245 26.30 -12.04 35.82
CA GLY A 245 25.11 -12.51 36.55
C GLY A 245 23.95 -11.52 36.53
N LEU A 246 24.14 -10.30 36.01
CA LEU A 246 23.02 -9.43 35.66
C LEU A 246 22.21 -10.02 34.52
N GLY A 247 20.93 -9.70 34.46
CA GLY A 247 20.09 -10.00 33.30
C GLY A 247 20.65 -9.28 32.06
N ASN A 248 20.68 -10.00 30.91
CA ASN A 248 21.21 -9.49 29.66
C ASN A 248 20.10 -9.33 28.61
N PRO A 249 19.76 -8.09 28.19
CA PRO A 249 18.75 -7.82 27.17
C PRO A 249 19.00 -8.51 25.82
N HIS A 250 20.28 -8.64 25.37
CA HIS A 250 20.58 -9.34 24.12
C HIS A 250 20.29 -10.85 24.20
N HIS A 251 20.53 -11.48 25.35
CA HIS A 251 20.20 -12.88 25.55
C HIS A 251 18.68 -13.10 25.58
N ALA A 252 17.93 -12.18 26.21
CA ALA A 252 16.46 -12.22 26.18
C ALA A 252 15.94 -12.06 24.75
N LEU A 253 16.45 -11.08 24.00
CA LEU A 253 16.04 -10.84 22.61
C LEU A 253 16.35 -12.04 21.71
N GLY A 254 17.55 -12.63 21.79
CA GLY A 254 17.92 -13.82 21.01
C GLY A 254 16.98 -15.01 21.28
N THR A 255 16.61 -15.22 22.56
CA THR A 255 15.62 -16.25 22.95
C THR A 255 14.23 -15.92 22.42
N ALA A 256 13.79 -14.66 22.48
CA ALA A 256 12.51 -14.22 21.95
C ALA A 256 12.38 -14.46 20.45
N ILE A 257 13.43 -14.09 19.69
CA ILE A 257 13.48 -14.34 18.24
C ILE A 257 13.42 -15.83 17.95
N HIS A 258 14.20 -16.64 18.64
CA HIS A 258 14.20 -18.10 18.46
C HIS A 258 12.81 -18.69 18.69
N ASN A 259 12.19 -18.40 19.84
CA ASN A 259 10.88 -18.91 20.21
C ASN A 259 9.80 -18.46 19.22
N PHE A 260 9.84 -17.19 18.84
CA PHE A 260 8.89 -16.63 17.87
C PHE A 260 9.01 -17.31 16.51
N VAL A 261 10.22 -17.45 15.96
CA VAL A 261 10.47 -18.06 14.65
C VAL A 261 9.98 -19.51 14.66
N GLN A 262 10.29 -20.29 15.69
CA GLN A 262 9.85 -21.68 15.76
C GLN A 262 8.33 -21.84 15.75
N ALA A 263 7.61 -21.02 16.54
CA ALA A 263 6.16 -21.06 16.60
C ALA A 263 5.50 -20.46 15.34
N ALA A 264 6.05 -19.40 14.81
CA ALA A 264 5.56 -18.72 13.62
C ALA A 264 5.74 -19.59 12.36
N ASP A 265 6.88 -20.28 12.19
CA ASP A 265 7.10 -21.21 11.09
C ASP A 265 6.08 -22.36 11.11
N ALA A 266 5.86 -22.98 12.27
CA ALA A 266 4.87 -24.04 12.43
C ALA A 266 3.45 -23.54 12.06
N PHE A 267 3.09 -22.32 12.47
CA PHE A 267 1.78 -21.74 12.20
C PHE A 267 1.62 -21.32 10.72
N THR A 268 2.64 -20.69 10.12
CA THR A 268 2.56 -20.16 8.76
C THR A 268 2.69 -21.20 7.66
N ALA A 269 3.17 -22.41 7.98
CA ALA A 269 3.26 -23.55 7.06
C ALA A 269 1.90 -23.97 6.46
N TYR A 270 0.80 -23.66 7.14
CA TYR A 270 -0.54 -24.10 6.74
C TYR A 270 -1.54 -22.92 6.74
N GLY A 271 -2.64 -23.11 5.99
CA GLY A 271 -3.75 -22.16 5.93
C GLY A 271 -3.52 -20.97 4.97
N PRO A 272 -4.29 -19.88 5.12
CA PRO A 272 -4.11 -18.67 4.31
C PRO A 272 -2.71 -18.10 4.45
N LYS A 273 -2.16 -17.59 3.32
CA LYS A 273 -0.80 -17.02 3.29
C LYS A 273 -0.61 -16.01 4.41
N THR A 274 0.36 -16.30 5.26
CA THR A 274 0.81 -15.45 6.36
C THR A 274 2.33 -15.42 6.30
N SER A 275 2.92 -14.28 6.55
CA SER A 275 4.37 -14.10 6.56
C SER A 275 4.79 -13.26 7.75
N TYR A 276 6.06 -13.39 8.14
CA TYR A 276 6.68 -12.56 9.16
C TYR A 276 8.14 -12.28 8.81
N ASN A 277 8.67 -11.22 9.37
CA ASN A 277 10.08 -10.85 9.21
C ASN A 277 10.57 -10.07 10.43
N VAL A 278 11.67 -10.48 11.03
CA VAL A 278 12.43 -9.65 11.97
C VAL A 278 13.38 -8.80 11.13
N GLY A 279 12.99 -7.58 10.85
CA GLY A 279 13.67 -6.72 9.89
C GLY A 279 14.81 -5.89 10.49
N ILE A 280 14.70 -5.50 11.76
CA ILE A 280 15.69 -4.65 12.44
C ILE A 280 16.02 -5.26 13.79
N ILE A 281 17.29 -5.25 14.16
CA ILE A 281 17.81 -5.57 15.49
C ILE A 281 18.77 -4.45 15.90
N SER A 282 18.61 -3.94 17.12
CA SER A 282 19.43 -2.83 17.64
C SER A 282 19.79 -3.04 19.11
N GLY A 283 20.82 -2.34 19.57
CA GLY A 283 21.24 -2.29 20.96
C GLY A 283 22.72 -2.59 21.19
N GLY A 284 23.13 -2.38 22.45
CA GLY A 284 24.54 -2.54 22.86
C GLY A 284 25.41 -1.33 22.53
N THR A 285 26.56 -1.25 23.21
CA THR A 285 27.52 -0.14 23.03
C THR A 285 28.96 -0.64 22.89
N SER A 286 29.30 -1.78 23.52
CA SER A 286 30.64 -2.34 23.53
C SER A 286 30.60 -3.84 23.80
N ILE A 287 31.57 -4.57 23.25
CA ILE A 287 31.67 -6.02 23.40
C ILE A 287 31.85 -6.50 24.85
N ASN A 288 32.44 -5.66 25.70
CA ASN A 288 32.70 -5.97 27.11
C ASN A 288 31.67 -5.32 28.06
N SER A 289 30.52 -4.93 27.56
CA SER A 289 29.40 -4.38 28.30
C SER A 289 28.16 -5.26 28.20
N ILE A 290 27.51 -5.54 29.33
CA ILE A 290 26.13 -6.03 29.35
C ILE A 290 25.26 -4.86 28.89
N PRO A 291 24.44 -5.00 27.82
CA PRO A 291 23.65 -3.90 27.31
C PRO A 291 22.54 -3.49 28.29
N PHE A 292 22.18 -2.20 28.27
CA PHE A 292 21.02 -1.70 29.01
C PHE A 292 19.72 -1.75 28.19
N SER A 293 19.84 -1.99 26.87
CA SER A 293 18.67 -2.24 26.01
C SER A 293 19.01 -3.12 24.82
N SER A 294 18.01 -3.82 24.29
CA SER A 294 18.09 -4.59 23.07
C SER A 294 16.71 -4.63 22.42
N SER A 295 16.60 -4.31 21.13
CA SER A 295 15.33 -4.21 20.46
C SER A 295 15.30 -4.93 19.13
N MET A 296 14.09 -5.31 18.70
CA MET A 296 13.80 -5.76 17.33
C MET A 296 12.55 -5.09 16.78
N GLU A 297 12.47 -4.95 15.45
CA GLU A 297 11.24 -4.58 14.74
C GLU A 297 10.81 -5.72 13.85
N ILE A 298 9.50 -6.02 13.90
CA ILE A 298 8.86 -7.16 13.22
C ILE A 298 7.74 -6.67 12.33
N ASP A 299 7.67 -7.21 11.11
CA ASP A 299 6.56 -7.07 10.17
C ASP A 299 5.87 -8.42 10.00
N MET A 300 4.57 -8.51 10.29
CA MET A 300 3.74 -9.70 10.11
C MET A 300 2.62 -9.38 9.16
N ARG A 301 2.40 -10.19 8.13
CA ARG A 301 1.40 -9.93 7.08
C ARG A 301 0.47 -11.10 6.84
N SER A 302 -0.82 -10.82 6.61
CA SER A 302 -1.80 -11.81 6.15
C SER A 302 -2.94 -11.15 5.39
N VAL A 303 -3.60 -11.94 4.53
CA VAL A 303 -4.89 -11.58 3.92
C VAL A 303 -6.07 -11.89 4.84
N ASN A 304 -5.84 -12.56 5.96
CA ASN A 304 -6.87 -12.98 6.91
C ASN A 304 -6.62 -12.32 8.27
N PRO A 305 -7.57 -11.50 8.80
CA PRO A 305 -7.40 -10.80 10.07
C PRO A 305 -7.13 -11.75 11.25
N ALA A 306 -7.87 -12.84 11.38
CA ALA A 306 -7.72 -13.77 12.50
C ALA A 306 -6.32 -14.41 12.56
N ARG A 307 -5.65 -14.54 11.41
CA ARG A 307 -4.27 -15.03 11.40
C ARG A 307 -3.28 -14.00 11.93
N LEU A 308 -3.51 -12.70 11.68
CA LEU A 308 -2.70 -11.64 12.28
C LEU A 308 -2.89 -11.59 13.80
N ASP A 309 -4.14 -11.75 14.27
CA ASP A 309 -4.42 -11.81 15.70
C ASP A 309 -3.70 -12.99 16.37
N THR A 310 -3.68 -14.17 15.69
CA THR A 310 -2.94 -15.34 16.18
C THR A 310 -1.43 -15.08 16.18
N MET A 311 -0.87 -14.42 15.17
CA MET A 311 0.56 -14.05 15.14
C MET A 311 0.92 -13.07 16.26
N ASP A 312 0.02 -12.14 16.63
CA ASP A 312 0.20 -11.25 17.78
C ASP A 312 0.33 -12.06 19.10
N VAL A 313 -0.49 -13.10 19.28
CA VAL A 313 -0.41 -13.99 20.45
C VAL A 313 0.92 -14.74 20.45
N ILE A 314 1.29 -15.36 19.33
CA ILE A 314 2.56 -16.10 19.19
C ILE A 314 3.76 -15.18 19.53
N LEU A 315 3.76 -13.94 19.04
CA LEU A 315 4.82 -12.99 19.32
C LEU A 315 4.89 -12.62 20.81
N LYS A 316 3.76 -12.26 21.42
CA LYS A 316 3.69 -11.87 22.83
C LYS A 316 4.09 -13.01 23.75
N ASP A 317 3.67 -14.23 23.46
CA ASP A 317 4.02 -15.43 24.23
C ASP A 317 5.53 -15.73 24.16
N ALA A 318 6.11 -15.63 22.95
CA ALA A 318 7.56 -15.83 22.78
C ALA A 318 8.39 -14.77 23.53
N VAL A 319 7.98 -13.51 23.50
CA VAL A 319 8.63 -12.39 24.21
C VAL A 319 8.52 -12.58 25.72
N ASN A 320 7.34 -12.88 26.24
CA ASN A 320 7.12 -13.07 27.68
C ASN A 320 7.87 -14.29 28.23
N ALA A 321 7.89 -15.40 27.47
CA ALA A 321 8.67 -16.58 27.83
C ALA A 321 10.16 -16.30 27.89
N ALA A 322 10.68 -15.53 26.93
CA ALA A 322 12.10 -15.14 26.90
C ALA A 322 12.46 -14.21 28.08
N LEU A 323 11.60 -13.25 28.40
CA LEU A 323 11.75 -12.37 29.58
C LEU A 323 11.80 -13.18 30.88
N ALA A 324 10.86 -14.10 31.06
CA ALA A 324 10.78 -14.96 32.23
C ALA A 324 12.03 -15.85 32.35
N ALA A 325 12.46 -16.48 31.25
CA ALA A 325 13.65 -17.32 31.22
C ALA A 325 14.90 -16.56 31.59
N GLN A 326 15.14 -15.37 31.03
CA GLN A 326 16.29 -14.54 31.33
C GLN A 326 16.26 -14.00 32.77
N ASN A 327 15.10 -13.65 33.27
CA ASN A 327 14.95 -13.20 34.67
C ASN A 327 15.19 -14.35 35.66
N LYS A 328 14.88 -15.60 35.30
CA LYS A 328 15.21 -16.79 36.10
C LYS A 328 16.73 -17.06 36.15
N LEU A 329 17.44 -16.79 35.08
CA LEU A 329 18.88 -17.01 34.98
C LEU A 329 19.73 -15.93 35.66
N LYS A 330 19.18 -14.74 35.89
CA LYS A 330 19.91 -13.69 36.58
C LYS A 330 20.29 -14.10 38.03
N ARG A 331 21.51 -13.72 38.46
CA ARG A 331 22.05 -14.02 39.79
C ARG A 331 22.07 -12.81 40.69
N LEU A 332 22.03 -11.59 40.13
CA LEU A 332 22.06 -10.33 40.88
C LEU A 332 21.34 -9.24 40.07
N GLY A 333 21.09 -8.11 40.74
CA GLY A 333 20.51 -6.91 40.17
C GLY A 333 18.99 -6.99 39.93
N LYS A 334 18.45 -5.93 39.32
CA LYS A 334 17.02 -5.85 38.97
C LYS A 334 16.67 -6.79 37.83
N SER A 335 15.42 -7.19 37.76
CA SER A 335 14.89 -7.96 36.64
C SER A 335 14.85 -7.11 35.35
N LEU A 336 14.99 -7.77 34.22
CA LEU A 336 14.69 -7.15 32.94
C LEU A 336 13.21 -6.81 32.85
N THR A 337 12.91 -5.78 32.05
CA THR A 337 11.57 -5.43 31.61
C THR A 337 11.52 -5.48 30.08
N VAL A 338 10.30 -5.46 29.52
CA VAL A 338 10.10 -5.44 28.07
C VAL A 338 8.95 -4.49 27.71
N ASP A 339 9.17 -3.67 26.68
CA ASP A 339 8.13 -2.89 26.02
C ASP A 339 7.74 -3.60 24.72
N ILE A 340 6.42 -3.67 24.46
CA ILE A 340 5.82 -4.30 23.29
C ILE A 340 4.95 -3.23 22.62
N ASP A 341 5.54 -2.49 21.68
CA ASP A 341 4.88 -1.38 21.01
C ASP A 341 4.37 -1.81 19.65
N LYS A 342 3.06 -1.73 19.40
CA LYS A 342 2.49 -1.91 18.08
C LYS A 342 2.70 -0.62 17.28
N ILE A 343 3.65 -0.62 16.34
CA ILE A 343 4.08 0.54 15.54
C ILE A 343 3.43 0.60 14.17
N GLY A 344 2.59 -0.37 13.83
CA GLY A 344 1.81 -0.39 12.60
C GLY A 344 0.66 -1.40 12.69
N ASP A 345 -0.49 -1.01 12.13
CA ASP A 345 -1.72 -1.79 12.14
C ASP A 345 -2.55 -1.52 10.88
N ARG A 346 -2.22 -2.23 9.80
CA ARG A 346 -3.00 -2.17 8.56
C ARG A 346 -4.02 -3.30 8.56
N PRO A 347 -5.32 -3.02 8.45
CA PRO A 347 -6.32 -4.07 8.40
C PRO A 347 -6.25 -4.86 7.10
N SER A 348 -6.63 -6.13 7.15
CA SER A 348 -6.88 -6.95 5.97
C SER A 348 -8.37 -7.08 5.69
N GLY A 349 -8.72 -7.43 4.45
CA GLY A 349 -10.09 -7.67 4.05
C GLY A 349 -10.19 -8.03 2.58
N GLU A 350 -11.36 -8.48 2.16
CA GLU A 350 -11.64 -8.84 0.78
C GLU A 350 -13.06 -8.39 0.41
N LEU A 351 -13.18 -7.74 -0.73
CA LEU A 351 -14.48 -7.45 -1.36
C LEU A 351 -14.76 -8.47 -2.47
N SER A 352 -16.01 -8.94 -2.51
CA SER A 352 -16.45 -9.90 -3.52
C SER A 352 -16.23 -9.36 -4.93
N GLU A 353 -15.74 -10.21 -5.83
CA GLU A 353 -15.63 -9.89 -7.27
C GLU A 353 -16.97 -9.54 -7.92
N LYS A 354 -18.10 -9.92 -7.31
CA LYS A 354 -19.46 -9.61 -7.76
C LYS A 354 -19.93 -8.21 -7.37
N LEU A 355 -19.21 -7.50 -6.51
CA LEU A 355 -19.57 -6.14 -6.15
C LEU A 355 -19.52 -5.20 -7.37
N PRO A 356 -20.49 -4.28 -7.50
CA PRO A 356 -20.59 -3.39 -8.67
C PRO A 356 -19.29 -2.66 -9.01
N ILE A 357 -18.58 -2.10 -8.02
CA ILE A 357 -17.33 -1.38 -8.26
C ILE A 357 -16.24 -2.29 -8.84
N ILE A 358 -16.13 -3.54 -8.35
CA ILE A 358 -15.15 -4.51 -8.83
C ILE A 358 -15.50 -4.94 -10.25
N GLN A 359 -16.78 -5.24 -10.52
CA GLN A 359 -17.27 -5.57 -11.85
C GLN A 359 -17.04 -4.41 -12.84
N ARG A 360 -17.29 -3.17 -12.45
CA ARG A 360 -17.02 -1.98 -13.26
C ARG A 360 -15.54 -1.79 -13.52
N ALA A 361 -14.67 -1.97 -12.50
CA ALA A 361 -13.22 -1.89 -12.68
C ALA A 361 -12.71 -2.94 -13.66
N MET A 362 -13.21 -4.18 -13.57
CA MET A 362 -12.89 -5.24 -14.53
C MET A 362 -13.41 -4.93 -15.93
N ALA A 363 -14.64 -4.43 -16.05
CA ALA A 363 -15.24 -4.06 -17.34
C ALA A 363 -14.50 -2.87 -17.98
N CYS A 364 -14.08 -1.87 -17.21
CA CYS A 364 -13.25 -0.76 -17.69
C CYS A 364 -11.88 -1.27 -18.17
N THR A 365 -11.25 -2.17 -17.41
CA THR A 365 -9.97 -2.78 -17.80
C THR A 365 -10.09 -3.54 -19.13
N ALA A 366 -11.13 -4.36 -19.28
CA ALA A 366 -11.40 -5.09 -20.52
C ALA A 366 -11.71 -4.14 -21.69
N PHE A 367 -12.43 -3.04 -21.43
CA PHE A 367 -12.70 -2.00 -22.42
C PHE A 367 -11.41 -1.33 -22.93
N MET A 368 -10.41 -1.16 -22.07
CA MET A 368 -9.08 -0.64 -22.46
C MET A 368 -8.21 -1.68 -23.19
N GLY A 369 -8.74 -2.86 -23.51
CA GLY A 369 -8.05 -3.90 -24.24
C GLY A 369 -7.08 -4.75 -23.39
N LYS A 370 -7.23 -4.75 -22.08
CA LYS A 370 -6.43 -5.57 -21.17
C LYS A 370 -7.29 -6.58 -20.43
N ARG A 371 -6.72 -7.75 -20.16
CA ARG A 371 -7.37 -8.75 -19.30
C ARG A 371 -7.30 -8.26 -17.84
N PRO A 372 -8.44 -8.12 -17.13
CA PRO A 372 -8.43 -7.77 -15.73
C PRO A 372 -7.84 -8.91 -14.89
N GLN A 373 -7.02 -8.54 -13.92
CA GLN A 373 -6.40 -9.45 -12.97
C GLN A 373 -6.80 -9.02 -11.56
N LEU A 374 -7.63 -9.84 -10.90
CA LEU A 374 -7.90 -9.65 -9.48
C LEU A 374 -6.61 -9.90 -8.70
N THR A 375 -6.24 -8.93 -7.89
CA THR A 375 -4.99 -8.97 -7.13
C THR A 375 -5.25 -8.65 -5.66
N ARG A 376 -4.22 -8.85 -4.87
CA ARG A 376 -4.13 -8.45 -3.46
C ARG A 376 -2.92 -7.54 -3.27
N GLY A 377 -3.03 -6.58 -2.38
CA GLY A 377 -1.94 -5.67 -2.05
C GLY A 377 -2.22 -4.94 -0.75
N SER A 378 -1.19 -4.32 -0.19
CA SER A 378 -1.35 -3.38 0.91
C SER A 378 -1.36 -1.99 0.31
N THR A 379 -2.46 -1.29 0.36
CA THR A 379 -2.71 0.02 -0.25
C THR A 379 -3.69 0.81 0.61
N ASN A 380 -3.94 2.05 0.26
CA ASN A 380 -4.97 2.87 0.89
C ASN A 380 -6.35 2.22 0.91
N SER A 381 -6.66 1.38 -0.08
CA SER A 381 -7.94 0.64 -0.12
C SER A 381 -8.11 -0.37 1.02
N ASN A 382 -7.05 -0.71 1.78
CA ASN A 382 -7.19 -1.62 2.93
C ASN A 382 -8.23 -1.11 3.94
N ILE A 383 -8.25 0.20 4.20
CA ILE A 383 -9.18 0.79 5.18
C ILE A 383 -10.64 0.61 4.74
N PRO A 384 -11.09 1.15 3.60
CA PRO A 384 -12.49 0.97 3.18
C PRO A 384 -12.85 -0.51 2.92
N ILE A 385 -11.94 -1.34 2.40
CA ILE A 385 -12.17 -2.78 2.22
C ILE A 385 -12.48 -3.45 3.56
N SER A 386 -11.70 -3.17 4.61
CA SER A 386 -11.91 -3.76 5.95
C SER A 386 -13.24 -3.32 6.58
N MET A 387 -13.75 -2.17 6.17
CA MET A 387 -15.04 -1.62 6.60
C MET A 387 -16.23 -2.06 5.71
N ASN A 388 -15.99 -2.93 4.72
CA ASN A 388 -16.97 -3.33 3.71
C ASN A 388 -17.55 -2.15 2.90
N ILE A 389 -16.82 -1.05 2.78
CA ILE A 389 -17.15 0.07 1.91
C ILE A 389 -16.68 -0.29 0.49
N PRO A 390 -17.50 -0.06 -0.56
CA PRO A 390 -17.10 -0.29 -1.94
C PRO A 390 -15.76 0.38 -2.28
N ALA A 391 -14.72 -0.41 -2.54
CA ALA A 391 -13.37 0.08 -2.79
C ALA A 391 -12.62 -0.80 -3.77
N VAL A 392 -11.70 -0.19 -4.53
CA VAL A 392 -10.78 -0.89 -5.43
C VAL A 392 -9.50 -0.08 -5.61
N THR A 393 -8.37 -0.77 -5.74
CA THR A 393 -7.13 -0.13 -6.24
C THR A 393 -6.91 -0.55 -7.69
N ILE A 394 -6.67 0.43 -8.56
CA ILE A 394 -6.33 0.24 -9.97
C ILE A 394 -4.87 0.62 -10.24
N GLY A 395 -4.29 0.04 -11.28
CA GLY A 395 -2.92 0.34 -11.64
C GLY A 395 -2.74 1.72 -12.30
N ARG A 396 -1.63 2.39 -11.98
CA ARG A 396 -1.22 3.68 -12.56
C ARG A 396 -0.86 3.62 -14.05
N GLY A 397 -0.73 2.42 -14.59
CA GLY A 397 -0.33 2.20 -16.00
C GLY A 397 1.13 2.50 -16.30
N GLY A 398 1.46 2.43 -17.59
CA GLY A 398 2.84 2.41 -18.00
C GLY A 398 3.56 1.13 -17.58
N VAL A 399 4.88 1.17 -17.62
CA VAL A 399 5.75 0.12 -17.10
C VAL A 399 6.67 0.75 -16.06
N GLY A 400 6.60 0.33 -14.80
CA GLY A 400 7.49 0.75 -13.74
C GLY A 400 8.19 -0.44 -13.11
N ARG A 401 9.42 -0.23 -12.64
CA ARG A 401 10.20 -1.24 -11.94
C ARG A 401 11.05 -0.61 -10.84
N ASN A 402 11.55 -1.49 -9.98
CA ASN A 402 12.43 -1.14 -8.86
C ASN A 402 11.79 -0.13 -7.89
N ALA A 403 10.45 -0.18 -7.70
CA ALA A 403 9.79 0.60 -6.66
C ALA A 403 10.50 0.36 -5.31
N HIS A 404 10.61 1.40 -4.47
CA HIS A 404 11.36 1.38 -3.20
C HIS A 404 12.89 1.27 -3.35
N SER A 405 13.43 1.51 -4.55
CA SER A 405 14.86 1.54 -4.82
C SER A 405 15.27 2.90 -5.41
N LEU A 406 16.53 3.31 -5.17
CA LEU A 406 17.09 4.52 -5.80
C LEU A 406 17.17 4.41 -7.33
N ASP A 407 17.09 3.19 -7.88
CA ASP A 407 17.06 2.89 -9.32
C ASP A 407 15.63 2.74 -9.85
N GLU A 408 14.65 3.29 -9.16
CA GLU A 408 13.26 3.27 -9.60
C GLU A 408 13.09 3.99 -10.93
N TRP A 409 12.25 3.44 -11.81
CA TRP A 409 11.94 4.03 -13.10
C TRP A 409 10.52 3.78 -13.56
N TRP A 410 10.04 4.65 -14.44
CA TRP A 410 8.75 4.55 -15.09
C TRP A 410 8.86 4.92 -16.58
N LEU A 411 8.17 4.14 -17.43
CA LEU A 411 8.09 4.33 -18.89
C LEU A 411 6.62 4.45 -19.32
N ASP A 412 6.30 5.49 -20.09
CA ASP A 412 4.94 5.72 -20.62
C ASP A 412 4.59 4.77 -21.78
N VAL A 413 4.25 3.52 -21.43
CA VAL A 413 3.65 2.59 -22.40
C VAL A 413 2.14 2.62 -22.22
N ASP A 414 1.45 3.37 -23.06
CA ASP A 414 -0.01 3.53 -23.00
C ASP A 414 -0.53 4.04 -21.62
N GLY A 415 0.28 4.78 -20.88
CA GLY A 415 -0.09 5.28 -19.54
C GLY A 415 -1.33 6.17 -19.54
N TYR A 416 -1.63 6.86 -20.66
CA TYR A 416 -2.86 7.60 -20.83
C TYR A 416 -4.12 6.72 -20.74
N LYS A 417 -4.05 5.45 -21.14
CA LYS A 417 -5.18 4.51 -21.03
C LYS A 417 -5.57 4.22 -19.58
N SER A 418 -4.60 4.23 -18.66
CA SER A 418 -4.92 4.11 -17.22
C SER A 418 -5.64 5.34 -16.69
N THR A 419 -5.28 6.54 -17.16
CA THR A 419 -6.02 7.76 -16.85
C THR A 419 -7.45 7.72 -17.44
N GLN A 420 -7.62 7.21 -18.65
CA GLN A 420 -8.95 6.99 -19.25
C GLN A 420 -9.75 5.94 -18.46
N LEU A 421 -9.11 4.86 -17.98
CA LEU A 421 -9.73 3.85 -17.12
C LEU A 421 -10.19 4.48 -15.80
N ALA A 422 -9.33 5.24 -15.11
CA ALA A 422 -9.67 5.91 -13.86
C ALA A 422 -10.88 6.84 -14.04
N LEU A 423 -10.88 7.65 -15.10
CA LEU A 423 -12.02 8.51 -15.44
C LEU A 423 -13.29 7.70 -15.70
N LEU A 424 -13.21 6.65 -16.49
CA LEU A 424 -14.37 5.84 -16.88
C LEU A 424 -14.99 5.13 -15.67
N LEU A 425 -14.14 4.58 -14.79
CA LEU A 425 -14.56 3.96 -13.55
C LEU A 425 -15.21 4.99 -12.62
N LEU A 426 -14.55 6.14 -12.42
CA LEU A 426 -15.08 7.23 -11.61
C LEU A 426 -16.46 7.67 -12.09
N LEU A 427 -16.64 7.86 -13.40
CA LEU A 427 -17.91 8.27 -14.00
C LEU A 427 -18.99 7.18 -13.92
N SER A 428 -18.63 5.90 -13.90
CA SER A 428 -19.57 4.81 -13.71
C SER A 428 -20.13 4.77 -12.27
N GLU A 429 -19.32 5.15 -11.27
CA GLU A 429 -19.72 5.25 -9.86
C GLU A 429 -20.46 6.57 -9.59
N ALA A 430 -19.89 7.72 -10.02
CA ALA A 430 -20.46 9.03 -9.77
C ALA A 430 -21.67 9.36 -10.66
N LYS A 431 -21.88 8.60 -11.72
CA LYS A 431 -22.87 8.77 -12.80
C LYS A 431 -22.78 10.14 -13.48
N ILE A 432 -22.98 10.16 -14.79
CA ILE A 432 -23.04 11.43 -15.53
C ILE A 432 -24.44 12.03 -15.34
N GLY A 433 -24.48 13.27 -14.88
CA GLY A 433 -25.70 14.07 -14.73
C GLY A 433 -26.48 14.17 -16.05
N LYS A 434 -27.79 14.22 -15.94
CA LYS A 434 -28.68 14.39 -17.09
C LYS A 434 -28.65 15.82 -17.61
#